data_a7fd536016e5f5681127ac19f41f4beb
#
_entry.id   a7fd536016e5f5681127ac19f41f4beb
#
_cell.length_a   1.000
_cell.length_b   1.000
_cell.length_c   1.000
_cell.angle_alpha   90.00
_cell.angle_beta   90.00
_cell.angle_gamma   90.00
#
_symmetry.space_group_name_H-M   'P 1'
#
loop_
_entity.id
_entity.type
_entity.pdbx_description
1 polymer ?
#
loop_
_entity_poly.entity_id
_entity_poly.type
_entity_poly.pdbx_seq_one_letter_code
_entity_poly.pdbx_strand_id
1 'polypeptide(L)'
;MRYASFLAFLDNAFMSEAPRLAGKDSMRRSVCGSALALLLVAACSATVLGGERICCLLIGSVQPAICPLPGFFREDPLFTYESDPHCAGLDLDERRRLDRLYFPRTRQILLTKFDMVFFADPYVSHFTPRQFQNLYQAFTEDGMPSYFSFGPSYGHAIQGSILNDILPISHYHGYIHQSWYPSFRRERDPVYLPFVGLGMEHIPGSAYGEMKPREGALIWADMVPLNLPWIVSWRPGGKRGGIVWVFADEFNLDWWGLAQASRDINPYAIDMVANMVLYSLGKPLIRDIHARRAARHSLCSYRSEKMLVISILEWADIFGANTLGLSSEIASLDIEAQKASDMYLQQQYDSCVSTIGRASEKLSEIASRAVRLKDQALFWVYLSEWLAVTSACILGSLALW
;
A
#
# COMPACT_ATOMS: atom_id res chain seq x y z
N MET A 1 12.33 -12.65 19.73
CA MET A 1 13.59 -12.57 18.95
C MET A 1 13.78 -13.61 17.83
N ARG A 2 12.81 -14.45 17.48
CA ARG A 2 12.95 -15.48 16.39
C ARG A 2 12.10 -15.22 15.13
N TYR A 3 11.26 -14.17 15.10
CA TYR A 3 10.42 -13.84 13.94
C TYR A 3 11.02 -12.77 13.01
N ALA A 4 11.99 -11.99 13.49
CA ALA A 4 12.65 -10.97 12.65
C ALA A 4 13.57 -11.57 11.58
N SER A 5 14.06 -12.81 11.79
CA SER A 5 14.98 -13.49 10.85
C SER A 5 14.26 -14.10 9.63
N PHE A 6 12.96 -14.33 9.70
CA PHE A 6 12.22 -15.00 8.62
C PHE A 6 11.74 -13.99 7.54
N LEU A 7 11.42 -12.77 7.95
CA LEU A 7 11.06 -11.71 7.00
C LEU A 7 12.28 -11.15 6.25
N ALA A 8 13.44 -11.08 6.90
CA ALA A 8 14.70 -10.72 6.24
C ALA A 8 15.17 -11.78 5.20
N PHE A 9 14.73 -13.03 5.34
CA PHE A 9 15.07 -14.10 4.39
C PHE A 9 14.23 -14.01 3.09
N LEU A 10 13.02 -13.53 3.15
CA LEU A 10 12.15 -13.36 1.97
C LEU A 10 12.53 -12.15 1.12
N ASP A 11 13.02 -11.06 1.73
CA ASP A 11 13.52 -9.89 0.98
C ASP A 11 14.87 -10.16 0.26
N ASN A 12 15.71 -11.05 0.80
CA ASN A 12 16.99 -11.39 0.18
C ASN A 12 16.89 -12.48 -0.93
N ALA A 13 15.79 -13.21 -1.02
CA ALA A 13 15.62 -14.26 -2.02
C ALA A 13 15.29 -13.71 -3.43
N PHE A 14 14.96 -12.42 -3.54
CA PHE A 14 14.60 -11.79 -4.82
C PHE A 14 15.73 -11.00 -5.49
N MET A 15 16.89 -10.89 -4.89
CA MET A 15 18.01 -10.04 -5.38
C MET A 15 19.37 -10.74 -5.39
N SER A 16 19.49 -11.98 -5.82
CA SER A 16 20.85 -12.50 -6.10
C SER A 16 20.93 -13.50 -7.23
N GLU A 17 21.73 -13.10 -8.21
CA GLU A 17 22.57 -13.87 -9.11
C GLU A 17 21.95 -14.87 -10.11
N ALA A 18 22.00 -14.41 -11.39
CA ALA A 18 21.94 -15.31 -12.53
C ALA A 18 23.33 -15.98 -12.76
N PRO A 19 23.45 -17.30 -12.78
CA PRO A 19 24.67 -17.95 -13.22
C PRO A 19 24.81 -17.94 -14.74
N ARG A 20 25.96 -17.48 -15.22
CA ARG A 20 26.40 -17.63 -16.61
C ARG A 20 26.67 -19.11 -16.90
N LEU A 21 25.82 -19.76 -17.68
CA LEU A 21 26.17 -21.01 -18.37
C LEU A 21 25.87 -20.84 -19.86
N ALA A 22 26.95 -20.84 -20.63
CA ALA A 22 26.95 -20.93 -22.10
C ALA A 22 26.64 -22.37 -22.51
N GLY A 23 25.60 -22.57 -23.33
CA GLY A 23 25.30 -23.88 -23.93
C GLY A 23 24.16 -23.73 -24.95
N LYS A 24 24.41 -24.17 -26.18
CA LYS A 24 23.63 -24.06 -27.41
C LYS A 24 22.27 -24.79 -27.39
N ASP A 25 21.27 -24.33 -26.59
CA ASP A 25 19.87 -24.76 -26.73
C ASP A 25 18.85 -23.66 -26.39
N SER A 26 19.25 -22.40 -26.58
CA SER A 26 18.53 -21.19 -26.10
C SER A 26 17.35 -20.74 -26.98
N MET A 27 17.10 -21.35 -28.16
CA MET A 27 16.19 -20.74 -29.13
C MET A 27 14.70 -21.09 -28.92
N ARG A 28 14.36 -22.11 -28.11
CA ARG A 28 12.94 -22.45 -27.82
C ARG A 28 12.39 -21.86 -26.52
N ARG A 29 13.26 -21.52 -25.54
CA ARG A 29 12.81 -20.93 -24.26
C ARG A 29 12.64 -19.43 -24.30
N SER A 30 13.31 -18.74 -25.24
CA SER A 30 13.22 -17.27 -25.40
C SER A 30 11.85 -16.78 -25.91
N VAL A 31 11.10 -17.60 -26.64
CA VAL A 31 9.80 -17.18 -27.21
C VAL A 31 8.69 -17.18 -26.13
N CYS A 32 8.74 -18.08 -25.15
CA CYS A 32 7.75 -18.10 -24.06
C CYS A 32 7.93 -16.96 -23.05
N GLY A 33 9.18 -16.61 -22.71
CA GLY A 33 9.48 -15.52 -21.78
C GLY A 33 9.08 -14.14 -22.34
N SER A 34 9.26 -13.93 -23.65
CA SER A 34 8.88 -12.68 -24.30
C SER A 34 7.38 -12.50 -24.48
N ALA A 35 6.63 -13.59 -24.64
CA ALA A 35 5.17 -13.56 -24.70
C ALA A 35 4.53 -13.22 -23.33
N LEU A 36 5.12 -13.71 -22.24
CA LEU A 36 4.66 -13.41 -20.88
C LEU A 36 4.93 -11.95 -20.48
N ALA A 37 6.12 -11.42 -20.87
CA ALA A 37 6.47 -10.02 -20.64
C ALA A 37 5.60 -9.06 -21.47
N LEU A 38 5.22 -9.43 -22.70
CA LEU A 38 4.32 -8.65 -23.55
C LEU A 38 2.88 -8.67 -23.05
N LEU A 39 2.40 -9.78 -22.47
CA LEU A 39 1.09 -9.86 -21.83
C LEU A 39 1.02 -9.02 -20.54
N LEU A 40 2.09 -8.95 -19.76
CA LEU A 40 2.18 -8.07 -18.58
C LEU A 40 2.18 -6.58 -18.95
N VAL A 41 2.83 -6.20 -20.05
CA VAL A 41 2.83 -4.81 -20.55
C VAL A 41 1.48 -4.45 -21.21
N ALA A 42 0.83 -5.38 -21.89
CA ALA A 42 -0.50 -5.15 -22.47
C ALA A 42 -1.61 -5.05 -21.41
N ALA A 43 -1.46 -5.73 -20.26
CA ALA A 43 -2.40 -5.59 -19.12
C ALA A 43 -2.34 -4.20 -18.47
N CYS A 44 -1.25 -3.45 -18.62
CA CYS A 44 -1.14 -2.06 -18.16
C CYS A 44 -1.80 -1.03 -19.10
N SER A 45 -2.22 -1.43 -20.30
CA SER A 45 -2.74 -0.49 -21.31
C SER A 45 -4.26 -0.60 -21.58
N ALA A 46 -4.97 -1.46 -20.86
CA ALA A 46 -6.41 -1.51 -20.95
C ALA A 46 -7.01 -0.36 -20.12
N THR A 47 -7.19 0.80 -20.74
CA THR A 47 -8.10 1.84 -20.25
C THR A 47 -9.54 1.30 -20.35
N VAL A 48 -9.88 0.41 -19.43
CA VAL A 48 -11.28 0.06 -19.15
C VAL A 48 -11.89 1.25 -18.42
N LEU A 49 -13.14 1.56 -18.69
CA LEU A 49 -14.02 2.55 -18.01
C LEU A 49 -14.23 2.18 -16.51
N GLY A 50 -13.16 1.87 -15.81
CA GLY A 50 -13.10 1.68 -14.38
C GLY A 50 -12.99 3.03 -13.68
N GLY A 51 -13.52 3.13 -12.48
CA GLY A 51 -13.33 4.31 -11.64
C GLY A 51 -11.83 4.64 -11.52
N GLU A 52 -11.50 5.92 -11.57
CA GLU A 52 -10.13 6.39 -11.55
C GLU A 52 -9.49 6.14 -10.16
N ARG A 53 -8.39 5.42 -10.13
CA ARG A 53 -7.59 5.23 -8.91
C ARG A 53 -6.86 6.51 -8.56
N ILE A 54 -6.64 6.71 -7.27
CA ILE A 54 -5.92 7.86 -6.75
C ILE A 54 -4.46 7.49 -6.57
N CYS A 55 -3.57 8.21 -7.26
CA CYS A 55 -2.15 7.97 -7.18
C CYS A 55 -1.49 8.89 -6.13
N CYS A 56 -0.88 8.30 -5.11
CA CYS A 56 -0.28 9.01 -3.98
C CYS A 56 1.25 8.96 -4.04
N LEU A 57 1.91 10.09 -3.79
CA LEU A 57 3.34 10.13 -3.50
C LEU A 57 3.52 10.14 -1.98
N LEU A 58 4.22 9.15 -1.45
CA LEU A 58 4.56 9.06 -0.02
C LEU A 58 6.01 9.50 0.19
N ILE A 59 6.22 10.47 1.06
CA ILE A 59 7.55 11.02 1.38
C ILE A 59 7.80 10.93 2.88
N GLY A 60 8.95 10.43 3.28
CA GLY A 60 9.35 10.42 4.69
C GLY A 60 9.57 9.03 5.27
N SER A 61 9.20 8.85 6.53
CA SER A 61 9.34 7.59 7.26
C SER A 61 8.27 6.57 6.86
N VAL A 62 8.23 6.21 5.57
CA VAL A 62 7.20 5.37 4.94
C VAL A 62 7.53 3.88 4.92
N GLN A 63 8.45 3.44 5.75
CA GLN A 63 8.76 2.01 5.90
C GLN A 63 7.57 1.28 6.51
N PRO A 64 7.18 0.10 5.99
CA PRO A 64 6.00 -0.65 6.49
C PRO A 64 6.03 -0.99 7.98
N ALA A 65 7.24 -1.07 8.57
CA ALA A 65 7.42 -1.33 10.00
C ALA A 65 7.17 -0.08 10.89
N ILE A 66 7.14 1.11 10.30
CA ILE A 66 7.05 2.38 11.03
C ILE A 66 5.77 3.12 10.68
N CYS A 67 5.33 3.07 9.43
CA CYS A 67 4.19 3.83 8.93
C CYS A 67 3.13 2.90 8.32
N PRO A 68 1.86 2.96 8.72
CA PRO A 68 0.80 2.10 8.20
C PRO A 68 0.33 2.50 6.79
N LEU A 69 0.61 3.71 6.30
CA LEU A 69 0.10 4.21 5.02
C LEU A 69 0.38 3.30 3.83
N PRO A 70 1.62 2.76 3.62
CA PRO A 70 1.85 1.83 2.52
C PRO A 70 0.99 0.57 2.60
N GLY A 71 0.73 0.08 3.81
CA GLY A 71 -0.20 -1.01 4.07
C GLY A 71 -1.63 -0.64 3.69
N PHE A 72 -2.11 0.50 4.15
CA PHE A 72 -3.44 1.02 3.83
C PHE A 72 -3.66 1.14 2.32
N PHE A 73 -2.72 1.75 1.61
CA PHE A 73 -2.85 1.95 0.16
C PHE A 73 -2.72 0.65 -0.64
N ARG A 74 -2.03 -0.35 -0.12
CA ARG A 74 -1.96 -1.68 -0.75
C ARG A 74 -3.26 -2.46 -0.57
N GLU A 75 -3.89 -2.34 0.58
CA GLU A 75 -5.14 -3.05 0.90
C GLU A 75 -6.34 -2.45 0.16
N ASP A 76 -6.34 -1.13 -0.07
CA ASP A 76 -7.48 -0.42 -0.63
C ASP A 76 -7.36 -0.24 -2.15
N PRO A 77 -8.27 -0.82 -2.96
CA PRO A 77 -8.24 -0.68 -4.41
C PRO A 77 -8.37 0.75 -4.94
N LEU A 78 -8.83 1.69 -4.09
CA LEU A 78 -8.94 3.11 -4.44
C LEU A 78 -7.57 3.74 -4.70
N PHE A 79 -6.51 3.22 -4.08
CA PHE A 79 -5.19 3.83 -4.09
C PHE A 79 -4.18 3.07 -4.94
N THR A 80 -3.28 3.83 -5.52
CA THR A 80 -1.94 3.42 -5.93
C THR A 80 -0.93 4.36 -5.30
N TYR A 81 0.30 3.93 -5.07
CA TYR A 81 1.29 4.80 -4.46
C TYR A 81 2.71 4.51 -4.94
N GLU A 82 3.55 5.53 -4.87
CA GLU A 82 5.00 5.41 -4.90
C GLU A 82 5.58 6.00 -3.63
N SER A 83 6.66 5.41 -3.14
CA SER A 83 7.33 5.86 -1.91
C SER A 83 8.68 6.44 -2.22
N ASP A 84 8.96 7.60 -1.62
CA ASP A 84 10.28 8.20 -1.53
C ASP A 84 10.72 8.16 -0.05
N PRO A 85 11.40 7.09 0.39
CA PRO A 85 11.66 6.83 1.79
C PRO A 85 12.80 7.69 2.34
N HIS A 86 12.49 8.59 3.26
CA HIS A 86 13.42 9.46 3.96
C HIS A 86 13.33 9.23 5.46
N CYS A 87 13.95 8.18 5.96
CA CYS A 87 13.97 7.90 7.39
C CYS A 87 15.25 8.41 8.07
N ALA A 88 15.18 8.54 9.38
CA ALA A 88 16.28 9.05 10.22
C ALA A 88 17.61 8.27 10.10
N GLY A 89 17.56 6.99 9.71
CA GLY A 89 18.74 6.12 9.63
C GLY A 89 19.53 6.20 8.31
N LEU A 90 19.02 6.92 7.29
CA LEU A 90 19.70 7.05 6.00
C LEU A 90 20.71 8.19 6.01
N ASP A 91 21.87 8.00 5.41
CA ASP A 91 22.82 9.07 5.19
C ASP A 91 22.38 10.03 4.06
N LEU A 92 23.07 11.16 3.92
CA LEU A 92 22.71 12.20 2.95
C LEU A 92 22.82 11.72 1.49
N ASP A 93 23.81 10.89 1.19
CA ASP A 93 24.05 10.43 -0.18
C ASP A 93 23.04 9.34 -0.56
N GLU A 94 22.65 8.50 0.38
CA GLU A 94 21.56 7.52 0.18
C GLU A 94 20.24 8.24 -0.07
N ARG A 95 19.87 9.25 0.73
CA ARG A 95 18.65 10.06 0.49
C ARG A 95 18.66 10.70 -0.88
N ARG A 96 19.75 11.38 -1.28
CA ARG A 96 19.89 11.97 -2.62
C ARG A 96 19.82 10.95 -3.76
N ARG A 97 20.21 9.70 -3.49
CA ARG A 97 20.10 8.63 -4.47
C ARG A 97 18.65 8.17 -4.62
N LEU A 98 17.92 8.06 -3.51
CA LEU A 98 16.49 7.73 -3.49
C LEU A 98 15.65 8.82 -4.17
N ASP A 99 15.88 10.10 -3.87
CA ASP A 99 15.22 11.22 -4.56
C ASP A 99 15.38 11.16 -6.08
N ARG A 100 16.59 10.84 -6.55
CA ARG A 100 16.83 10.73 -7.99
C ARG A 100 16.07 9.61 -8.66
N LEU A 101 15.72 8.57 -7.92
CA LEU A 101 14.99 7.39 -8.41
C LEU A 101 13.47 7.59 -8.29
N TYR A 102 12.99 8.11 -7.19
CA TYR A 102 11.57 8.09 -6.83
C TYR A 102 10.91 9.47 -6.86
N PHE A 103 11.63 10.54 -6.50
CA PHE A 103 11.05 11.88 -6.49
C PHE A 103 10.87 12.44 -7.92
N PRO A 104 9.72 13.07 -8.24
CA PRO A 104 9.45 13.65 -9.56
C PRO A 104 10.43 14.76 -9.91
N ARG A 105 11.11 14.65 -11.05
CA ARG A 105 12.16 15.61 -11.48
C ARG A 105 11.62 16.99 -11.84
N THR A 106 10.36 17.06 -12.24
CA THR A 106 9.72 18.32 -12.65
C THR A 106 8.32 18.42 -12.06
N ARG A 107 7.82 19.68 -11.90
CA ARG A 107 6.44 19.97 -11.49
C ARG A 107 5.43 19.27 -12.42
N GLN A 108 5.67 19.25 -13.72
CA GLN A 108 4.78 18.59 -14.67
C GLN A 108 4.67 17.08 -14.40
N ILE A 109 5.79 16.39 -14.16
CA ILE A 109 5.78 14.96 -13.82
C ILE A 109 5.04 14.74 -12.49
N LEU A 110 5.26 15.60 -11.49
CA LEU A 110 4.55 15.54 -10.21
C LEU A 110 3.03 15.59 -10.44
N LEU A 111 2.55 16.56 -11.20
CA LEU A 111 1.12 16.79 -11.44
C LEU A 111 0.46 15.74 -12.36
N THR A 112 1.22 15.15 -13.30
CA THR A 112 0.67 14.15 -14.22
C THR A 112 0.67 12.74 -13.65
N LYS A 113 1.54 12.49 -12.67
CA LYS A 113 1.72 11.14 -12.10
C LYS A 113 0.99 10.95 -10.78
N PHE A 114 0.82 12.01 -10.00
CA PHE A 114 0.26 11.94 -8.66
C PHE A 114 -0.90 12.90 -8.49
N ASP A 115 -1.92 12.44 -7.77
CA ASP A 115 -3.08 13.24 -7.37
C ASP A 115 -2.82 14.00 -6.07
N MET A 116 -1.89 13.51 -5.23
CA MET A 116 -1.59 14.08 -3.92
C MET A 116 -0.25 13.62 -3.36
N VAL A 117 0.18 14.30 -2.29
CA VAL A 117 1.41 13.98 -1.56
C VAL A 117 1.13 13.78 -0.08
N PHE A 118 1.68 12.69 0.49
CA PHE A 118 1.72 12.43 1.93
C PHE A 118 3.14 12.59 2.45
N PHE A 119 3.28 13.38 3.50
CA PHE A 119 4.53 13.54 4.25
C PHE A 119 4.36 12.86 5.62
N ALA A 120 5.01 11.72 5.79
CA ALA A 120 4.99 10.96 7.04
C ALA A 120 6.33 11.15 7.76
N ASP A 121 6.36 12.04 8.73
CA ASP A 121 7.57 12.47 9.46
C ASP A 121 8.78 12.70 8.53
N PRO A 122 8.69 13.68 7.59
CA PRO A 122 9.60 13.80 6.45
C PRO A 122 10.95 14.40 6.84
N TYR A 123 12.04 13.79 6.37
CA TYR A 123 13.40 14.34 6.46
C TYR A 123 13.83 14.93 5.11
N VAL A 124 13.23 16.06 4.72
CA VAL A 124 13.45 16.68 3.40
C VAL A 124 14.45 17.85 3.40
N SER A 125 15.24 18.02 4.46
CA SER A 125 16.27 19.07 4.56
C SER A 125 17.33 19.04 3.44
N HIS A 126 17.46 17.91 2.76
CA HIS A 126 18.37 17.70 1.64
C HIS A 126 17.73 18.00 0.27
N PHE A 127 16.44 18.29 0.21
CA PHE A 127 15.77 18.69 -1.01
C PHE A 127 16.40 19.97 -1.57
N THR A 128 16.50 20.02 -2.90
CA THR A 128 16.98 21.20 -3.59
C THR A 128 15.93 22.33 -3.54
N PRO A 129 16.34 23.59 -3.65
CA PRO A 129 15.39 24.71 -3.75
C PRO A 129 14.35 24.51 -4.85
N ARG A 130 14.71 23.86 -5.96
CA ARG A 130 13.80 23.57 -7.08
C ARG A 130 12.73 22.53 -6.68
N GLN A 131 13.08 21.49 -5.91
CA GLN A 131 12.12 20.50 -5.42
C GLN A 131 11.10 21.15 -4.48
N PHE A 132 11.58 21.96 -3.52
CA PHE A 132 10.70 22.75 -2.66
C PHE A 132 9.78 23.68 -3.46
N GLN A 133 10.31 24.39 -4.47
CA GLN A 133 9.53 25.27 -5.32
C GLN A 133 8.46 24.51 -6.12
N ASN A 134 8.79 23.34 -6.67
CA ASN A 134 7.84 22.50 -7.40
C ASN A 134 6.67 22.05 -6.49
N LEU A 135 6.96 21.62 -5.27
CA LEU A 135 5.95 21.23 -4.27
C LEU A 135 5.10 22.42 -3.87
N TYR A 136 5.74 23.55 -3.53
CA TYR A 136 5.04 24.78 -3.15
C TYR A 136 4.03 25.22 -4.22
N GLN A 137 4.46 25.27 -5.47
CA GLN A 137 3.59 25.65 -6.59
C GLN A 137 2.49 24.62 -6.83
N ALA A 138 2.79 23.32 -6.75
CA ALA A 138 1.77 22.27 -6.88
C ALA A 138 0.66 22.42 -5.83
N PHE A 139 1.01 22.78 -4.60
CA PHE A 139 0.04 22.93 -3.51
C PHE A 139 -0.72 24.27 -3.54
N THR A 140 -0.09 25.36 -3.98
CA THR A 140 -0.68 26.70 -3.94
C THR A 140 -1.36 27.15 -5.24
N GLU A 141 -0.85 26.68 -6.38
CA GLU A 141 -1.29 27.14 -7.71
C GLU A 141 -2.07 26.08 -8.49
N ASP A 142 -1.67 24.79 -8.37
CA ASP A 142 -2.24 23.70 -9.18
C ASP A 142 -3.35 22.91 -8.47
N GLY A 143 -3.57 23.20 -7.18
CA GLY A 143 -4.65 22.58 -6.44
C GLY A 143 -4.36 21.17 -5.91
N MET A 144 -3.10 20.70 -5.95
CA MET A 144 -2.72 19.40 -5.44
C MET A 144 -2.86 19.35 -3.91
N PRO A 145 -3.65 18.41 -3.34
CA PRO A 145 -3.74 18.26 -1.89
C PRO A 145 -2.47 17.67 -1.29
N SER A 146 -2.22 18.00 -0.03
CA SER A 146 -1.10 17.45 0.73
C SER A 146 -1.45 17.15 2.18
N TYR A 147 -0.79 16.14 2.74
CA TYR A 147 -1.00 15.64 4.08
C TYR A 147 0.33 15.61 4.82
N PHE A 148 0.41 16.25 5.97
CA PHE A 148 1.62 16.31 6.78
C PHE A 148 1.34 15.70 8.15
N SER A 149 2.04 14.64 8.47
CA SER A 149 2.12 14.12 9.82
C SER A 149 3.54 14.37 10.33
N PHE A 150 3.64 14.97 11.50
CA PHE A 150 4.91 15.36 12.08
C PHE A 150 5.21 14.56 13.33
N GLY A 151 6.47 14.18 13.43
CA GLY A 151 7.12 13.64 14.59
C GLY A 151 8.32 14.49 14.97
N PRO A 152 9.40 13.87 15.45
CA PRO A 152 10.63 14.59 15.85
C PRO A 152 11.31 15.35 14.71
N SER A 153 11.02 15.01 13.45
CA SER A 153 11.70 15.56 12.28
C SER A 153 11.21 16.93 11.82
N TYR A 154 10.11 17.46 12.37
CA TYR A 154 9.53 18.74 11.90
C TYR A 154 10.55 19.88 11.80
N GLY A 155 11.38 20.06 12.85
CA GLY A 155 12.40 21.10 12.88
C GLY A 155 13.52 20.93 11.84
N HIS A 156 13.73 19.72 11.34
CA HIS A 156 14.76 19.40 10.36
C HIS A 156 14.25 19.39 8.92
N ALA A 157 12.95 19.27 8.73
CA ALA A 157 12.36 19.04 7.44
C ALA A 157 11.66 20.27 6.85
N ILE A 158 10.78 20.88 7.63
CA ILE A 158 9.81 21.87 7.13
C ILE A 158 10.07 23.25 7.71
N GLN A 159 10.49 23.34 8.97
CA GLN A 159 10.77 24.62 9.61
C GLN A 159 11.88 25.35 8.85
N GLY A 160 11.63 26.60 8.46
CA GLY A 160 12.57 27.42 7.69
C GLY A 160 12.57 27.12 6.18
N SER A 161 11.81 26.17 5.69
CA SER A 161 11.55 25.98 4.26
C SER A 161 10.31 26.77 3.81
N ILE A 162 10.18 27.00 2.48
CA ILE A 162 8.98 27.62 1.91
C ILE A 162 7.70 26.78 2.14
N LEU A 163 7.82 25.48 2.40
CA LEU A 163 6.67 24.63 2.71
C LEU A 163 6.05 24.97 4.07
N ASN A 164 6.81 25.60 4.97
CA ASN A 164 6.25 26.05 6.24
C ASN A 164 5.12 27.10 6.05
N ASP A 165 5.19 27.89 4.97
CA ASP A 165 4.22 28.94 4.70
C ASP A 165 2.87 28.40 4.23
N ILE A 166 2.85 27.19 3.68
CA ILE A 166 1.61 26.55 3.20
C ILE A 166 0.89 25.75 4.29
N LEU A 167 1.52 25.52 5.45
CA LEU A 167 0.89 24.74 6.52
C LEU A 167 -0.25 25.53 7.18
N PRO A 168 -1.35 24.86 7.60
CA PRO A 168 -2.44 25.47 8.37
C PRO A 168 -2.05 25.84 9.80
N ILE A 169 -0.79 25.68 10.16
CA ILE A 169 -0.22 25.95 11.49
C ILE A 169 0.88 26.98 11.40
N SER A 170 1.01 27.80 12.42
CA SER A 170 2.09 28.80 12.56
C SER A 170 3.27 28.24 13.35
N HIS A 171 3.02 27.24 14.16
CA HIS A 171 4.01 26.63 15.04
C HIS A 171 3.69 25.16 15.32
N TYR A 172 4.73 24.34 15.41
CA TYR A 172 4.70 22.96 15.89
C TYR A 172 5.84 22.79 16.89
N HIS A 173 5.55 22.33 18.08
CA HIS A 173 6.55 22.21 19.12
C HIS A 173 6.52 20.84 19.79
N GLY A 174 7.72 20.31 19.97
CA GLY A 174 7.95 19.10 20.73
C GLY A 174 7.42 17.85 20.03
N TYR A 175 7.68 16.72 20.65
CA TYR A 175 7.07 15.45 20.41
C TYR A 175 6.95 14.76 21.75
N ILE A 176 5.72 14.70 22.26
CA ILE A 176 5.41 14.33 23.64
C ILE A 176 4.76 12.96 23.62
N HIS A 177 5.33 12.02 24.38
CA HIS A 177 4.75 10.69 24.57
C HIS A 177 3.74 10.75 25.74
N GLN A 178 2.47 10.92 25.40
CA GLN A 178 1.37 10.94 26.34
C GLN A 178 0.11 10.44 25.66
N SER A 179 -0.68 9.62 26.33
CA SER A 179 -1.95 9.13 25.80
C SER A 179 -3.01 10.22 25.73
N TRP A 180 -3.75 10.21 24.65
CA TRP A 180 -4.87 11.09 24.37
C TRP A 180 -5.96 10.36 23.60
N TYR A 181 -7.13 10.94 23.49
CA TYR A 181 -8.25 10.42 22.71
C TYR A 181 -8.75 11.49 21.73
N PRO A 182 -9.20 11.12 20.53
CA PRO A 182 -9.73 12.09 19.58
C PRO A 182 -11.12 12.58 19.97
N SER A 183 -11.35 13.88 19.76
CA SER A 183 -12.67 14.51 19.83
C SER A 183 -12.94 15.24 18.52
N PHE A 184 -13.89 14.74 17.74
CA PHE A 184 -14.18 15.30 16.42
C PHE A 184 -15.08 16.53 16.54
N ARG A 185 -14.56 17.73 16.22
CA ARG A 185 -15.33 18.99 16.27
C ARG A 185 -16.40 19.09 15.18
N ARG A 186 -16.21 18.39 14.09
CA ARG A 186 -17.03 18.48 12.88
C ARG A 186 -17.78 17.18 12.60
N GLU A 187 -18.39 16.61 13.62
CA GLU A 187 -19.14 15.34 13.54
C GLU A 187 -20.24 15.36 12.46
N ARG A 188 -20.85 16.53 12.21
CA ARG A 188 -21.89 16.70 11.20
C ARG A 188 -21.35 16.96 9.80
N ASP A 189 -20.04 17.13 9.66
CA ASP A 189 -19.42 17.31 8.35
C ASP A 189 -19.44 15.97 7.58
N PRO A 190 -19.78 15.97 6.30
CA PRO A 190 -19.83 14.74 5.51
C PRO A 190 -18.55 13.87 5.52
N VAL A 191 -17.39 14.46 5.84
CA VAL A 191 -16.12 13.72 5.96
C VAL A 191 -16.14 12.77 7.13
N TYR A 192 -16.65 13.19 8.30
CA TYR A 192 -16.65 12.43 9.53
C TYR A 192 -17.99 11.82 9.90
N LEU A 193 -19.09 12.34 9.36
CA LEU A 193 -20.44 11.87 9.66
C LEU A 193 -20.60 10.33 9.55
N PRO A 194 -20.03 9.64 8.55
CA PRO A 194 -20.13 8.19 8.45
C PRO A 194 -19.43 7.40 9.57
N PHE A 195 -18.57 8.07 10.33
CA PHE A 195 -17.78 7.45 11.41
C PHE A 195 -18.35 7.70 12.82
N VAL A 196 -19.35 8.53 12.94
CA VAL A 196 -20.00 8.83 14.22
C VAL A 196 -20.62 7.54 14.80
N GLY A 197 -20.29 7.26 16.06
CA GLY A 197 -20.78 6.06 16.75
C GLY A 197 -20.02 4.76 16.42
N LEU A 198 -18.94 4.81 15.64
CA LEU A 198 -18.10 3.64 15.39
C LEU A 198 -17.04 3.40 16.48
N GLY A 199 -17.03 4.20 17.53
CA GLY A 199 -16.13 4.03 18.68
C GLY A 199 -14.70 4.52 18.46
N MET A 200 -14.42 5.23 17.38
CA MET A 200 -13.09 5.75 17.08
C MET A 200 -12.59 6.75 18.12
N GLU A 201 -13.50 7.44 18.80
CA GLU A 201 -13.24 8.35 19.90
C GLU A 201 -12.71 7.68 21.17
N HIS A 202 -12.84 6.35 21.28
CA HIS A 202 -12.36 5.56 22.42
C HIS A 202 -10.98 4.91 22.16
N ILE A 203 -10.40 5.12 20.98
CA ILE A 203 -9.09 4.58 20.61
C ILE A 203 -8.03 5.58 21.03
N PRO A 204 -7.03 5.19 21.85
CA PRO A 204 -5.99 6.11 22.29
C PRO A 204 -4.97 6.39 21.20
N GLY A 205 -4.48 7.63 21.14
CA GLY A 205 -3.18 7.97 20.60
C GLY A 205 -2.11 7.94 21.70
N SER A 206 -0.83 7.80 21.33
CA SER A 206 0.27 7.62 22.30
C SER A 206 1.32 8.72 22.27
N ALA A 207 1.33 9.58 21.26
CA ALA A 207 2.23 10.71 21.18
C ALA A 207 1.64 11.82 20.32
N TYR A 208 2.18 13.03 20.44
CA TYR A 208 1.73 14.21 19.68
C TYR A 208 2.77 15.33 19.75
N GLY A 209 2.65 16.28 18.82
CA GLY A 209 3.26 17.60 18.93
C GLY A 209 2.21 18.68 19.14
N GLU A 210 2.58 19.73 19.84
CA GLU A 210 1.69 20.88 20.05
C GLU A 210 1.64 21.75 18.81
N MET A 211 0.44 21.91 18.25
CA MET A 211 0.19 22.71 17.07
C MET A 211 -0.53 24.02 17.41
N LYS A 212 -0.10 25.13 16.80
CA LYS A 212 -0.84 26.38 16.82
C LYS A 212 -1.45 26.68 15.44
N PRO A 213 -2.77 26.49 15.28
CA PRO A 213 -3.45 26.79 14.01
C PRO A 213 -3.29 28.24 13.60
N ARG A 214 -3.20 28.49 12.29
CA ARG A 214 -3.26 29.83 11.71
C ARG A 214 -4.69 30.35 11.71
N GLU A 215 -4.87 31.66 11.66
CA GLU A 215 -6.17 32.30 11.49
C GLU A 215 -6.81 31.81 10.16
N GLY A 216 -8.07 31.40 10.23
CA GLY A 216 -8.81 30.81 9.09
C GLY A 216 -8.56 29.33 8.84
N ALA A 217 -7.67 28.66 9.59
CA ALA A 217 -7.52 27.21 9.51
C ALA A 217 -8.72 26.50 10.15
N LEU A 218 -9.13 25.38 9.55
CA LEU A 218 -10.22 24.55 10.03
C LEU A 218 -9.68 23.49 10.97
N ILE A 219 -10.15 23.46 12.22
CA ILE A 219 -9.85 22.42 13.18
C ILE A 219 -10.94 21.35 13.06
N TRP A 220 -10.54 20.11 12.76
CA TRP A 220 -11.41 18.97 12.55
C TRP A 220 -11.58 18.10 13.80
N ALA A 221 -10.50 17.94 14.54
CA ALA A 221 -10.47 17.14 15.75
C ALA A 221 -9.46 17.68 16.75
N ASP A 222 -9.73 17.43 18.03
CA ASP A 222 -8.85 17.73 19.16
C ASP A 222 -8.40 16.46 19.87
N MET A 223 -7.38 16.61 20.71
CA MET A 223 -6.89 15.61 21.66
C MET A 223 -7.43 15.88 23.04
N VAL A 224 -8.16 14.92 23.63
CA VAL A 224 -8.72 15.01 24.98
C VAL A 224 -7.91 14.11 25.92
N PRO A 225 -7.58 14.51 27.15
CA PRO A 225 -8.04 15.74 27.86
C PRO A 225 -7.16 16.99 27.60
N LEU A 226 -6.22 16.95 26.66
CA LEU A 226 -5.23 17.99 26.42
C LEU A 226 -5.83 19.29 25.90
N ASN A 227 -7.00 19.22 25.23
CA ASN A 227 -7.65 20.32 24.52
C ASN A 227 -6.76 20.99 23.48
N LEU A 228 -5.89 20.21 22.83
CA LEU A 228 -5.01 20.63 21.76
C LEU A 228 -5.54 20.15 20.40
N PRO A 229 -5.36 20.93 19.32
CA PRO A 229 -5.75 20.50 17.98
C PRO A 229 -5.01 19.24 17.56
N TRP A 230 -5.73 18.26 17.00
CA TRP A 230 -5.16 17.05 16.42
C TRP A 230 -5.08 17.10 14.90
N ILE A 231 -6.19 17.44 14.25
CA ILE A 231 -6.28 17.50 12.78
C ILE A 231 -6.71 18.91 12.38
N VAL A 232 -5.87 19.54 11.56
CA VAL A 232 -6.09 20.90 11.07
C VAL A 232 -5.92 20.93 9.55
N SER A 233 -6.75 21.70 8.86
CA SER A 233 -6.57 21.93 7.43
C SER A 233 -6.87 23.37 7.03
N TRP A 234 -6.35 23.75 5.88
CA TRP A 234 -6.75 24.96 5.18
C TRP A 234 -6.45 24.84 3.69
N ARG A 235 -6.70 25.91 2.96
CA ARG A 235 -6.39 26.00 1.53
C ARG A 235 -5.46 27.18 1.28
N PRO A 236 -4.14 26.97 1.16
CA PRO A 236 -3.20 28.03 0.80
C PRO A 236 -3.46 28.49 -0.64
N GLY A 237 -3.20 29.77 -0.96
CA GLY A 237 -3.46 30.28 -2.31
C GLY A 237 -4.94 30.48 -2.66
N GLY A 238 -5.84 30.41 -1.68
CA GLY A 238 -7.27 30.61 -1.83
C GLY A 238 -7.94 29.52 -2.67
N LYS A 239 -8.79 29.90 -3.64
CA LYS A 239 -9.58 28.94 -4.43
C LYS A 239 -8.75 28.01 -5.34
N ARG A 240 -7.53 28.41 -5.70
CA ARG A 240 -6.66 27.62 -6.60
C ARG A 240 -5.81 26.59 -5.87
N GLY A 241 -5.48 26.83 -4.61
CA GLY A 241 -4.65 25.93 -3.83
C GLY A 241 -5.33 24.59 -3.50
N GLY A 242 -4.56 23.55 -3.30
CA GLY A 242 -5.00 22.27 -2.75
C GLY A 242 -5.33 22.39 -1.27
N ILE A 243 -6.04 21.40 -0.72
CA ILE A 243 -6.24 21.34 0.73
C ILE A 243 -4.98 20.76 1.37
N VAL A 244 -4.41 21.48 2.33
CA VAL A 244 -3.28 21.06 3.13
C VAL A 244 -3.79 20.62 4.49
N TRP A 245 -3.48 19.37 4.86
CA TRP A 245 -3.80 18.78 6.15
C TRP A 245 -2.55 18.65 7.00
N VAL A 246 -2.70 18.89 8.29
CA VAL A 246 -1.64 18.64 9.27
C VAL A 246 -2.23 17.85 10.44
N PHE A 247 -1.48 16.85 10.86
CA PHE A 247 -1.77 15.98 12.00
C PHE A 247 -0.76 16.25 13.12
N ALA A 248 -1.23 16.27 14.36
CA ALA A 248 -0.36 16.49 15.53
C ALA A 248 0.47 15.26 15.89
N ASP A 249 0.12 14.11 15.36
CA ASP A 249 0.79 12.82 15.55
C ASP A 249 1.37 12.28 14.26
N GLU A 250 2.24 11.30 14.39
CA GLU A 250 2.74 10.54 13.25
C GLU A 250 1.74 9.47 12.85
N PHE A 251 1.71 9.14 11.54
CA PHE A 251 0.96 7.99 11.04
C PHE A 251 1.50 6.62 11.51
N ASN A 252 2.42 6.59 12.43
CA ASN A 252 3.06 5.39 12.97
C ASN A 252 2.52 4.95 14.34
N LEU A 253 1.57 5.68 14.92
CA LEU A 253 1.12 5.46 16.28
C LEU A 253 -0.15 4.61 16.38
N ASP A 254 -0.49 4.23 17.61
CA ASP A 254 -1.53 3.24 17.92
C ASP A 254 -2.88 3.56 17.30
N TRP A 255 -3.28 4.82 17.29
CA TRP A 255 -4.56 5.23 16.69
C TRP A 255 -4.66 4.88 15.20
N TRP A 256 -3.55 4.96 14.46
CA TRP A 256 -3.48 4.65 13.03
C TRP A 256 -3.26 3.16 12.73
N GLY A 257 -2.94 2.36 13.75
CA GLY A 257 -2.72 0.93 13.59
C GLY A 257 -1.36 0.56 13.02
N LEU A 258 -0.29 0.97 13.67
CA LEU A 258 1.09 0.66 13.27
C LEU A 258 1.40 -0.84 13.33
N ALA A 259 1.18 -1.45 14.48
CA ALA A 259 1.40 -2.88 14.69
C ALA A 259 0.19 -3.69 14.20
N GLN A 260 0.41 -4.96 13.89
CA GLN A 260 -0.67 -5.84 13.49
C GLN A 260 -1.78 -5.91 14.56
N ALA A 261 -1.42 -5.85 15.84
CA ALA A 261 -2.35 -5.75 16.96
C ALA A 261 -3.11 -4.40 16.99
N SER A 262 -2.46 -3.30 16.61
CA SER A 262 -3.07 -1.97 16.58
C SER A 262 -4.02 -1.77 15.41
N ARG A 263 -3.83 -2.46 14.29
CA ARG A 263 -4.77 -2.43 13.15
C ARG A 263 -6.16 -2.94 13.54
N ASP A 264 -6.22 -3.89 14.46
CA ASP A 264 -7.49 -4.40 14.98
C ASP A 264 -8.16 -3.41 15.93
N ILE A 265 -7.40 -2.46 16.52
CA ILE A 265 -7.93 -1.43 17.41
C ILE A 265 -8.72 -0.38 16.62
N ASN A 266 -8.17 0.14 15.51
CA ASN A 266 -8.89 1.07 14.64
C ASN A 266 -9.08 0.53 13.22
N PRO A 267 -10.06 -0.32 12.99
CA PRO A 267 -10.32 -0.90 11.69
C PRO A 267 -10.85 0.11 10.65
N TYR A 268 -11.15 1.33 11.06
CA TYR A 268 -11.73 2.39 10.23
C TYR A 268 -10.73 3.46 9.81
N ALA A 269 -9.48 3.42 10.30
CA ALA A 269 -8.47 4.44 10.00
C ALA A 269 -8.24 4.61 8.49
N ILE A 270 -8.15 3.50 7.75
CA ILE A 270 -8.01 3.52 6.27
C ILE A 270 -9.22 4.18 5.58
N ASP A 271 -10.43 3.94 6.09
CA ASP A 271 -11.65 4.50 5.52
C ASP A 271 -11.74 6.00 5.82
N MET A 272 -11.28 6.44 6.99
CA MET A 272 -11.18 7.86 7.32
C MET A 272 -10.17 8.59 6.44
N VAL A 273 -8.98 8.02 6.24
CA VAL A 273 -7.98 8.57 5.31
C VAL A 273 -8.57 8.65 3.89
N ALA A 274 -9.26 7.60 3.43
CA ALA A 274 -9.89 7.59 2.13
C ALA A 274 -10.95 8.70 1.99
N ASN A 275 -11.77 8.93 3.01
CA ASN A 275 -12.80 9.98 2.98
C ASN A 275 -12.19 11.39 2.97
N MET A 276 -11.12 11.62 3.73
CA MET A 276 -10.36 12.88 3.69
C MET A 276 -9.74 13.13 2.32
N VAL A 277 -9.21 12.08 1.69
CA VAL A 277 -8.64 12.13 0.34
C VAL A 277 -9.71 12.48 -0.70
N LEU A 278 -10.83 11.79 -0.68
CA LEU A 278 -11.96 12.04 -1.59
C LEU A 278 -12.48 13.48 -1.42
N TYR A 279 -12.59 13.95 -0.18
CA TYR A 279 -12.97 15.34 0.12
C TYR A 279 -11.99 16.34 -0.50
N SER A 280 -10.69 16.09 -0.36
CA SER A 280 -9.66 16.99 -0.87
C SER A 280 -9.63 17.07 -2.38
N LEU A 281 -10.02 16.00 -3.07
CA LEU A 281 -10.11 15.89 -4.53
C LEU A 281 -11.50 16.30 -5.06
N GLY A 282 -12.45 16.67 -4.19
CA GLY A 282 -13.83 16.99 -4.60
C GLY A 282 -14.58 15.78 -5.18
N LYS A 283 -14.17 14.56 -4.85
CA LYS A 283 -14.81 13.30 -5.28
C LYS A 283 -15.94 12.92 -4.31
N PRO A 284 -16.92 12.09 -4.75
CA PRO A 284 -18.00 11.61 -3.87
C PRO A 284 -17.47 10.90 -2.63
N LEU A 285 -17.97 11.31 -1.46
CA LEU A 285 -17.57 10.75 -0.17
C LEU A 285 -18.21 9.39 0.09
N ILE A 286 -17.51 8.57 0.85
CA ILE A 286 -17.98 7.26 1.31
C ILE A 286 -19.09 7.50 2.35
N ARG A 287 -20.23 6.85 2.16
CA ARG A 287 -21.37 6.94 3.09
C ARG A 287 -21.54 5.68 3.90
N ASP A 288 -21.34 4.52 3.28
CA ASP A 288 -21.45 3.22 3.92
C ASP A 288 -20.07 2.61 4.17
N ILE A 289 -19.57 2.84 5.38
CA ILE A 289 -18.25 2.34 5.81
C ILE A 289 -18.26 0.82 5.97
N HIS A 290 -19.37 0.24 6.44
CA HIS A 290 -19.46 -1.20 6.67
C HIS A 290 -19.45 -1.97 5.34
N ALA A 291 -20.28 -1.57 4.37
CA ALA A 291 -20.31 -2.17 3.04
C ALA A 291 -18.95 -2.02 2.33
N ARG A 292 -18.32 -0.83 2.42
CA ARG A 292 -16.98 -0.61 1.86
C ARG A 292 -15.93 -1.53 2.48
N ARG A 293 -15.93 -1.65 3.79
CA ARG A 293 -14.99 -2.51 4.52
C ARG A 293 -15.18 -3.99 4.13
N ALA A 294 -16.41 -4.46 4.05
CA ALA A 294 -16.72 -5.81 3.59
C ALA A 294 -16.20 -6.07 2.17
N ALA A 295 -16.44 -5.14 1.24
CA ALA A 295 -15.97 -5.24 -0.13
C ALA A 295 -14.43 -5.24 -0.22
N ARG A 296 -13.76 -4.35 0.50
CA ARG A 296 -12.29 -4.32 0.57
C ARG A 296 -11.73 -5.63 1.14
N HIS A 297 -12.31 -6.14 2.23
CA HIS A 297 -11.88 -7.40 2.83
C HIS A 297 -12.02 -8.56 1.84
N SER A 298 -13.16 -8.68 1.14
CA SER A 298 -13.39 -9.72 0.14
C SER A 298 -12.38 -9.66 -1.01
N LEU A 299 -12.06 -8.45 -1.51
CA LEU A 299 -11.03 -8.25 -2.54
C LEU A 299 -9.63 -8.62 -2.04
N CYS A 300 -9.28 -8.27 -0.80
CA CYS A 300 -8.00 -8.63 -0.20
C CYS A 300 -7.88 -10.15 0.01
N SER A 301 -8.93 -10.80 0.52
CA SER A 301 -8.96 -12.25 0.71
C SER A 301 -8.77 -12.98 -0.62
N TYR A 302 -9.51 -12.59 -1.65
CA TYR A 302 -9.35 -13.16 -2.99
C TYR A 302 -7.91 -13.03 -3.52
N ARG A 303 -7.27 -11.84 -3.36
CA ARG A 303 -5.88 -11.65 -3.79
C ARG A 303 -4.93 -12.57 -3.05
N SER A 304 -5.10 -12.73 -1.74
CA SER A 304 -4.26 -13.60 -0.90
C SER A 304 -4.44 -15.07 -1.25
N GLU A 305 -5.68 -15.53 -1.42
CA GLU A 305 -6.01 -16.87 -1.88
C GLU A 305 -5.42 -17.17 -3.26
N LYS A 306 -5.57 -16.23 -4.21
CA LYS A 306 -4.99 -16.35 -5.55
C LYS A 306 -3.47 -16.52 -5.51
N MET A 307 -2.76 -15.72 -4.71
CA MET A 307 -1.31 -15.84 -4.58
C MET A 307 -0.91 -17.20 -4.02
N LEU A 308 -1.66 -17.72 -3.04
CA LEU A 308 -1.42 -19.05 -2.51
C LEU A 308 -1.60 -20.14 -3.58
N VAL A 309 -2.67 -20.07 -4.37
CA VAL A 309 -2.93 -21.04 -5.45
C VAL A 309 -1.85 -20.98 -6.52
N ILE A 310 -1.40 -19.79 -6.91
CA ILE A 310 -0.28 -19.61 -7.85
C ILE A 310 0.98 -20.28 -7.29
N SER A 311 1.32 -20.07 -6.03
CA SER A 311 2.49 -20.68 -5.40
C SER A 311 2.40 -22.22 -5.39
N ILE A 312 1.21 -22.78 -5.17
CA ILE A 312 0.99 -24.23 -5.25
C ILE A 312 1.22 -24.75 -6.68
N LEU A 313 0.74 -24.02 -7.69
CA LEU A 313 0.93 -24.39 -9.10
C LEU A 313 2.38 -24.28 -9.54
N GLU A 314 3.08 -23.21 -9.18
CA GLU A 314 4.52 -23.05 -9.45
C GLU A 314 5.31 -24.21 -8.84
N TRP A 315 4.99 -24.59 -7.61
CA TRP A 315 5.63 -25.72 -6.97
C TRP A 315 5.32 -27.04 -7.69
N ALA A 316 4.07 -27.29 -8.09
CA ALA A 316 3.70 -28.49 -8.85
C ALA A 316 4.43 -28.57 -10.21
N ASP A 317 4.61 -27.43 -10.88
CA ASP A 317 5.33 -27.31 -12.17
C ASP A 317 6.80 -27.73 -12.04
N ILE A 318 7.47 -27.36 -10.94
CA ILE A 318 8.84 -27.79 -10.64
C ILE A 318 8.96 -29.30 -10.63
N PHE A 319 7.93 -30.03 -10.20
CA PHE A 319 7.89 -31.50 -10.19
C PHE A 319 7.29 -32.10 -11.48
N GLY A 320 7.19 -31.30 -12.55
CA GLY A 320 6.80 -31.75 -13.88
C GLY A 320 5.28 -31.91 -14.11
N ALA A 321 4.44 -31.34 -13.23
CA ALA A 321 3.01 -31.33 -13.44
C ALA A 321 2.60 -30.36 -14.56
N ASN A 322 1.56 -30.70 -15.32
CA ASN A 322 1.01 -29.77 -16.30
C ASN A 322 0.01 -28.79 -15.66
N THR A 323 0.48 -27.58 -15.36
CA THR A 323 -0.30 -26.52 -14.68
C THR A 323 -0.99 -25.55 -15.62
N LEU A 324 -0.76 -25.62 -16.96
CA LEU A 324 -1.22 -24.64 -17.96
C LEU A 324 -2.74 -24.44 -17.94
N GLY A 325 -3.53 -25.53 -17.81
CA GLY A 325 -4.98 -25.46 -17.77
C GLY A 325 -5.49 -24.65 -16.59
N LEU A 326 -4.97 -24.91 -15.38
CA LEU A 326 -5.36 -24.21 -14.16
C LEU A 326 -4.88 -22.74 -14.17
N SER A 327 -3.71 -22.47 -14.68
CA SER A 327 -3.20 -21.11 -14.86
C SER A 327 -4.08 -20.27 -15.79
N SER A 328 -4.57 -20.89 -16.88
CA SER A 328 -5.53 -20.24 -17.80
C SER A 328 -6.89 -19.95 -17.13
N GLU A 329 -7.37 -20.87 -16.29
CA GLU A 329 -8.62 -20.65 -15.52
C GLU A 329 -8.45 -19.49 -14.53
N ILE A 330 -7.32 -19.40 -13.81
CA ILE A 330 -7.01 -18.28 -12.92
C ILE A 330 -6.99 -16.95 -13.69
N ALA A 331 -6.35 -16.93 -14.87
CA ALA A 331 -6.32 -15.73 -15.69
C ALA A 331 -7.73 -15.26 -16.12
N SER A 332 -8.67 -16.18 -16.31
CA SER A 332 -10.07 -15.81 -16.60
C SER A 332 -10.76 -15.14 -15.40
N LEU A 333 -10.41 -15.55 -14.17
CA LEU A 333 -10.95 -14.94 -12.95
C LEU A 333 -10.42 -13.51 -12.73
N ASP A 334 -9.29 -13.14 -13.31
CA ASP A 334 -8.76 -11.77 -13.22
C ASP A 334 -9.70 -10.75 -13.84
N ILE A 335 -10.44 -11.12 -14.86
CA ILE A 335 -11.45 -10.26 -15.49
C ILE A 335 -12.61 -10.02 -14.52
N GLU A 336 -13.08 -11.07 -13.81
CA GLU A 336 -14.14 -10.94 -12.80
C GLU A 336 -13.66 -10.11 -11.60
N ALA A 337 -12.42 -10.31 -11.14
CA ALA A 337 -11.82 -9.55 -10.06
C ALA A 337 -11.59 -8.08 -10.43
N GLN A 338 -11.19 -7.79 -11.68
CA GLN A 338 -11.08 -6.43 -12.17
C GLN A 338 -12.44 -5.74 -12.19
N LYS A 339 -13.48 -6.42 -12.69
CA LYS A 339 -14.84 -5.90 -12.67
C LYS A 339 -15.34 -5.62 -11.25
N ALA A 340 -15.04 -6.49 -10.29
CA ALA A 340 -15.38 -6.26 -8.88
C ALA A 340 -14.61 -5.03 -8.33
N SER A 341 -13.34 -4.86 -8.70
CA SER A 341 -12.55 -3.68 -8.34
C SER A 341 -13.15 -2.39 -8.93
N ASP A 342 -13.62 -2.41 -10.17
CA ASP A 342 -14.27 -1.26 -10.80
C ASP A 342 -15.60 -0.90 -10.10
N MET A 343 -16.38 -1.92 -9.69
CA MET A 343 -17.58 -1.71 -8.87
C MET A 343 -17.23 -1.07 -7.51
N TYR A 344 -16.13 -1.51 -6.88
CA TYR A 344 -15.64 -0.90 -5.65
C TYR A 344 -15.32 0.59 -5.82
N LEU A 345 -14.61 0.95 -6.89
CA LEU A 345 -14.26 2.33 -7.23
C LEU A 345 -15.50 3.20 -7.52
N GLN A 346 -16.58 2.59 -8.01
CA GLN A 346 -17.88 3.24 -8.23
C GLN A 346 -18.77 3.26 -6.97
N GLN A 347 -18.26 2.83 -5.82
CA GLN A 347 -18.97 2.71 -4.54
C GLN A 347 -20.18 1.74 -4.60
N GLN A 348 -20.18 0.77 -5.51
CA GLN A 348 -21.17 -0.30 -5.64
C GLN A 348 -20.73 -1.52 -4.83
N TYR A 349 -20.63 -1.37 -3.51
CA TYR A 349 -19.97 -2.34 -2.64
C TYR A 349 -20.65 -3.71 -2.60
N ASP A 350 -21.99 -3.77 -2.56
CA ASP A 350 -22.73 -5.03 -2.55
C ASP A 350 -22.52 -5.83 -3.85
N SER A 351 -22.52 -5.12 -4.99
CA SER A 351 -22.23 -5.71 -6.30
C SER A 351 -20.78 -6.20 -6.38
N CYS A 352 -19.84 -5.47 -5.77
CA CYS A 352 -18.46 -5.89 -5.66
C CYS A 352 -18.34 -7.19 -4.86
N VAL A 353 -18.93 -7.26 -3.64
CA VAL A 353 -18.91 -8.45 -2.79
C VAL A 353 -19.49 -9.66 -3.48
N SER A 354 -20.64 -9.52 -4.14
CA SER A 354 -21.29 -10.62 -4.86
C SER A 354 -20.48 -11.11 -6.06
N THR A 355 -19.79 -10.21 -6.76
CA THR A 355 -18.97 -10.56 -7.93
C THR A 355 -17.69 -11.25 -7.51
N ILE A 356 -16.98 -10.69 -6.52
CA ILE A 356 -15.73 -11.30 -6.04
C ILE A 356 -15.99 -12.61 -5.28
N GLY A 357 -17.13 -12.73 -4.58
CA GLY A 357 -17.53 -13.98 -3.93
C GLY A 357 -17.62 -15.15 -4.91
N ARG A 358 -18.26 -14.95 -6.06
CA ARG A 358 -18.31 -15.97 -7.14
C ARG A 358 -16.93 -16.32 -7.68
N ALA A 359 -16.05 -15.33 -7.81
CA ALA A 359 -14.66 -15.58 -8.23
C ALA A 359 -13.87 -16.37 -7.16
N SER A 360 -14.07 -16.08 -5.87
CA SER A 360 -13.46 -16.84 -4.76
C SER A 360 -13.94 -18.28 -4.71
N GLU A 361 -15.23 -18.56 -4.94
CA GLU A 361 -15.74 -19.93 -5.01
C GLU A 361 -15.05 -20.74 -6.12
N LYS A 362 -14.97 -20.19 -7.32
CA LYS A 362 -14.24 -20.82 -8.44
C LYS A 362 -12.75 -20.99 -8.14
N LEU A 363 -12.12 -20.00 -7.50
CA LEU A 363 -10.72 -20.08 -7.10
C LEU A 363 -10.49 -21.20 -6.09
N SER A 364 -11.41 -21.42 -5.14
CA SER A 364 -11.35 -22.52 -4.17
C SER A 364 -11.43 -23.91 -4.85
N GLU A 365 -12.24 -24.03 -5.92
CA GLU A 365 -12.28 -25.26 -6.73
C GLU A 365 -10.95 -25.48 -7.45
N ILE A 366 -10.37 -24.42 -8.04
CA ILE A 366 -9.04 -24.48 -8.67
C ILE A 366 -7.98 -24.84 -7.65
N ALA A 367 -8.02 -24.25 -6.44
CA ALA A 367 -7.11 -24.58 -5.34
C ALA A 367 -7.14 -26.06 -5.00
N SER A 368 -8.34 -26.65 -4.88
CA SER A 368 -8.51 -28.07 -4.60
C SER A 368 -7.92 -28.96 -5.71
N ARG A 369 -8.04 -28.53 -6.96
CA ARG A 369 -7.44 -29.23 -8.13
C ARG A 369 -5.94 -29.06 -8.16
N ALA A 370 -5.41 -27.86 -7.81
CA ALA A 370 -3.98 -27.60 -7.72
C ALA A 370 -3.29 -28.45 -6.67
N VAL A 371 -3.92 -28.60 -5.48
CA VAL A 371 -3.40 -29.49 -4.43
C VAL A 371 -3.33 -30.93 -4.90
N ARG A 372 -4.41 -31.44 -5.53
CA ARG A 372 -4.39 -32.81 -6.09
C ARG A 372 -3.30 -33.02 -7.15
N LEU A 373 -3.12 -32.02 -8.03
CA LEU A 373 -2.08 -32.06 -9.05
C LEU A 373 -0.67 -32.11 -8.43
N LYS A 374 -0.45 -31.28 -7.41
CA LYS A 374 0.77 -31.27 -6.61
C LYS A 374 1.04 -32.63 -5.97
N ASP A 375 0.04 -33.23 -5.34
CA ASP A 375 0.18 -34.54 -4.67
C ASP A 375 0.47 -35.66 -5.66
N GLN A 376 -0.15 -35.64 -6.85
CA GLN A 376 0.18 -36.56 -7.93
C GLN A 376 1.63 -36.41 -8.42
N ALA A 377 2.08 -35.17 -8.63
CA ALA A 377 3.46 -34.90 -9.05
C ALA A 377 4.47 -35.46 -8.03
N LEU A 378 4.24 -35.19 -6.75
CA LEU A 378 5.06 -35.74 -5.68
C LEU A 378 5.05 -37.28 -5.66
N PHE A 379 3.89 -37.89 -5.79
CA PHE A 379 3.79 -39.34 -5.83
C PHE A 379 4.66 -39.95 -6.94
N TRP A 380 4.64 -39.36 -8.15
CA TRP A 380 5.48 -39.82 -9.26
C TRP A 380 6.99 -39.62 -9.00
N VAL A 381 7.38 -38.55 -8.38
CA VAL A 381 8.79 -38.32 -7.97
C VAL A 381 9.23 -39.36 -6.99
N TYR A 382 8.50 -39.56 -5.89
CA TYR A 382 8.83 -40.57 -4.90
C TYR A 382 8.83 -41.99 -5.47
N LEU A 383 7.87 -42.31 -6.33
CA LEU A 383 7.81 -43.63 -6.98
C LEU A 383 9.05 -43.86 -7.87
N SER A 384 9.42 -42.85 -8.66
CA SER A 384 10.61 -42.96 -9.54
C SER A 384 11.91 -43.07 -8.75
N GLU A 385 12.08 -42.32 -7.67
CA GLU A 385 13.21 -42.41 -6.77
C GLU A 385 13.30 -43.80 -6.10
N TRP A 386 12.16 -44.28 -5.59
CA TRP A 386 12.09 -45.61 -4.97
C TRP A 386 12.44 -46.72 -5.95
N LEU A 387 11.92 -46.65 -7.18
CA LEU A 387 12.24 -47.61 -8.23
C LEU A 387 13.71 -47.54 -8.63
N ALA A 388 14.31 -46.35 -8.71
CA ALA A 388 15.73 -46.19 -9.02
C ALA A 388 16.62 -46.85 -7.92
N VAL A 389 16.31 -46.56 -6.65
CA VAL A 389 17.05 -47.11 -5.50
C VAL A 389 16.92 -48.65 -5.45
N THR A 390 15.70 -49.18 -5.56
CA THR A 390 15.46 -50.63 -5.54
C THR A 390 16.12 -51.32 -6.72
N SER A 391 16.08 -50.76 -7.91
CA SER A 391 16.76 -51.31 -9.08
C SER A 391 18.27 -51.33 -8.90
N ALA A 392 18.88 -50.27 -8.36
CA ALA A 392 20.30 -50.23 -8.05
C ALA A 392 20.71 -51.30 -7.00
N CYS A 393 19.88 -51.49 -5.97
CA CYS A 393 20.11 -52.54 -4.97
C CYS A 393 20.06 -53.96 -5.55
N ILE A 394 19.08 -54.22 -6.45
CA ILE A 394 18.94 -55.51 -7.12
C ILE A 394 20.15 -55.76 -8.02
N LEU A 395 20.53 -54.79 -8.85
CA LEU A 395 21.68 -54.92 -9.75
C LEU A 395 22.99 -55.11 -8.96
N GLY A 396 23.19 -54.37 -7.89
CA GLY A 396 24.34 -54.53 -6.99
C GLY A 396 24.42 -55.91 -6.35
N SER A 397 23.26 -56.44 -5.91
CA SER A 397 23.17 -57.78 -5.35
C SER A 397 23.51 -58.87 -6.38
N LEU A 398 23.04 -58.72 -7.62
CA LEU A 398 23.33 -59.64 -8.71
C LEU A 398 24.81 -59.64 -9.13
N ALA A 399 25.45 -58.45 -9.06
CA ALA A 399 26.88 -58.30 -9.38
C ALA A 399 27.81 -58.88 -8.29
N LEU A 400 27.34 -59.01 -7.07
CA LEU A 400 28.07 -59.57 -5.94
C LEU A 400 27.88 -61.11 -5.78
N TRP A 401 26.86 -61.64 -6.46
CA TRP A 401 26.59 -63.09 -6.48
C TRP A 401 27.27 -63.77 -7.67
#